data_ac1cb5a31afc57b5cc2e87bb1c3f0d3c
#
_entry.id   ac1cb5a31afc57b5cc2e87bb1c3f0d3c
#
_cell.length_a   1.000
_cell.length_b   1.000
_cell.length_c   1.000
_cell.angle_alpha   90.00
_cell.angle_beta   90.00
_cell.angle_gamma   90.00
#
_symmetry.space_group_name_H-M   'P 1'
#
loop_
_entity.id
_entity.type
_entity.pdbx_description
1 polymer ?
#
loop_
_entity_poly.entity_id
_entity_poly.type
_entity_poly.pdbx_seq_one_letter_code
_entity_poly.pdbx_strand_id
1 'polypeptide(L)'
;MQHITSQDIDELHRKIGANVMRVRKEKVMTQLDLALSIGLKSVGLISVAEICHNKKHFNIEHLYKIANALNIDICEFFKDISIKK
;
A
#
# COMPACT_ATOMS: atom_id res chain seq x y z
N MET A 1 7.82 8.19 26.95
CA MET A 1 7.84 8.02 25.49
C MET A 1 8.10 6.57 25.13
N GLN A 2 7.36 6.05 24.15
CA GLN A 2 7.56 4.67 23.71
C GLN A 2 8.52 4.62 22.54
N HIS A 3 9.32 3.57 22.51
CA HIS A 3 10.23 3.33 21.39
C HIS A 3 9.47 2.70 20.24
N ILE A 4 9.74 3.19 19.03
CA ILE A 4 9.24 2.57 17.80
C ILE A 4 10.26 1.54 17.35
N THR A 5 9.81 0.29 17.23
CA THR A 5 10.68 -0.82 16.82
C THR A 5 10.59 -1.05 15.32
N SER A 6 11.51 -1.86 14.79
CA SER A 6 11.43 -2.25 13.38
C SER A 6 10.15 -3.05 13.10
N GLN A 7 9.67 -3.81 14.09
CA GLN A 7 8.39 -4.52 13.97
C GLN A 7 7.22 -3.55 13.84
N ASP A 8 7.25 -2.43 14.56
CA ASP A 8 6.21 -1.41 14.45
C ASP A 8 6.16 -0.82 13.03
N ILE A 9 7.34 -0.59 12.44
CA ILE A 9 7.44 -0.07 11.08
C ILE A 9 6.97 -1.11 10.06
N ASP A 10 7.34 -2.37 10.24
CA ASP A 10 6.88 -3.46 9.38
C ASP A 10 5.35 -3.57 9.43
N GLU A 11 4.76 -3.45 10.62
CA GLU A 11 3.31 -3.49 10.81
C GLU A 11 2.63 -2.32 10.11
N LEU A 12 3.21 -1.13 10.18
CA LEU A 12 2.71 0.05 9.48
C LEU A 12 2.64 -0.22 7.97
N HIS A 13 3.73 -0.71 7.39
CA HIS A 13 3.77 -0.98 5.95
C HIS A 13 2.83 -2.12 5.56
N ARG A 14 2.69 -3.13 6.42
CA ARG A 14 1.77 -4.23 6.17
C ARG A 14 0.33 -3.73 6.12
N LYS A 15 0.00 -2.81 7.03
CA LYS A 15 -1.34 -2.21 7.08
C LYS A 15 -1.62 -1.36 5.84
N ILE A 16 -0.64 -0.56 5.44
CA ILE A 16 -0.76 0.25 4.22
C ILE A 16 -0.97 -0.64 3.00
N GLY A 17 -0.16 -1.70 2.86
CA GLY A 17 -0.30 -2.64 1.76
C GLY A 17 -1.67 -3.29 1.72
N ALA A 18 -2.17 -3.69 2.89
CA ALA A 18 -3.51 -4.28 3.00
C ALA A 18 -4.60 -3.29 2.59
N ASN A 19 -4.45 -2.02 2.96
CA ASN A 19 -5.40 -0.98 2.55
C ASN A 19 -5.39 -0.77 1.04
N VAL A 20 -4.21 -0.78 0.41
CA VAL A 20 -4.12 -0.70 -1.06
C VAL A 20 -4.87 -1.87 -1.70
N MET A 21 -4.62 -3.09 -1.21
CA MET A 21 -5.29 -4.28 -1.73
C MET A 21 -6.80 -4.19 -1.60
N ARG A 22 -7.28 -3.75 -0.43
CA ARG A 22 -8.70 -3.61 -0.17
C ARG A 22 -9.37 -2.66 -1.16
N VAL A 23 -8.80 -1.45 -1.31
CA VAL A 23 -9.37 -0.44 -2.22
C VAL A 23 -9.30 -0.91 -3.67
N ARG A 24 -8.17 -1.52 -4.06
CA ARG A 24 -8.02 -2.05 -5.41
C ARG A 24 -9.14 -3.05 -5.74
N LYS A 25 -9.41 -3.97 -4.80
CA LYS A 25 -10.47 -4.96 -5.00
C LYS A 25 -11.86 -4.34 -5.02
N GLU A 26 -12.09 -3.32 -4.19
CA GLU A 26 -13.35 -2.56 -4.21
C GLU A 26 -13.59 -1.91 -5.57
N LYS A 27 -12.52 -1.48 -6.23
CA LYS A 27 -12.58 -0.88 -7.57
C LYS A 27 -12.55 -1.92 -8.69
N VAL A 28 -12.56 -3.21 -8.34
CA VAL A 28 -12.56 -4.34 -9.29
C VAL A 28 -11.38 -4.26 -10.26
N MET A 29 -10.21 -3.91 -9.74
CA MET A 29 -8.96 -3.89 -10.51
C MET A 29 -8.08 -5.08 -10.15
N THR A 30 -7.46 -5.68 -11.16
CA THR A 30 -6.42 -6.69 -10.91
C THR A 30 -5.12 -6.01 -10.52
N GLN A 31 -4.19 -6.79 -9.96
CA GLN A 31 -2.86 -6.27 -9.65
C GLN A 31 -2.15 -5.78 -10.91
N LEU A 32 -2.31 -6.48 -12.02
CA LEU A 32 -1.70 -6.08 -13.28
C LEU A 32 -2.31 -4.78 -13.81
N ASP A 33 -3.63 -4.65 -13.76
CA ASP A 33 -4.30 -3.41 -14.17
C ASP A 33 -3.76 -2.22 -13.39
N LEU A 34 -3.62 -2.38 -12.07
CA LEU A 34 -3.09 -1.30 -11.24
C LEU A 34 -1.64 -1.00 -11.60
N ALA A 35 -0.81 -2.03 -11.77
CA ALA A 35 0.59 -1.84 -12.13
C ALA A 35 0.72 -1.04 -13.43
N LEU A 36 -0.01 -1.43 -14.46
CA LEU A 36 0.03 -0.74 -15.75
C LEU A 36 -0.48 0.70 -15.62
N SER A 37 -1.51 0.92 -14.80
CA SER A 37 -2.10 2.26 -14.60
C SER A 37 -1.11 3.25 -13.98
N ILE A 38 -0.13 2.78 -13.24
CA ILE A 38 0.86 3.67 -12.62
C ILE A 38 2.22 3.63 -13.34
N GLY A 39 2.24 3.06 -14.55
CA GLY A 39 3.42 3.08 -15.40
C GLY A 39 4.42 1.96 -15.19
N LEU A 40 4.05 0.92 -14.43
CA LEU A 40 4.91 -0.24 -14.26
C LEU A 40 4.71 -1.20 -15.43
N LYS A 41 5.71 -2.01 -15.71
CA LYS A 41 5.67 -2.97 -16.82
C LYS A 41 5.28 -4.37 -16.37
N SER A 42 5.22 -4.60 -15.04
CA SER A 42 4.89 -5.90 -14.50
C SER A 42 4.20 -5.76 -13.16
N VAL A 43 3.65 -6.87 -12.66
CA VAL A 43 2.88 -6.92 -11.44
C VAL A 43 3.73 -7.00 -10.17
N GLY A 44 5.06 -7.20 -10.33
CA GLY A 44 5.95 -7.55 -9.22
C GLY A 44 5.87 -6.64 -8.00
N LEU A 45 5.95 -5.31 -8.21
CA LEU A 45 5.90 -4.37 -7.09
C LEU A 45 4.57 -4.47 -6.36
N ILE A 46 3.45 -4.48 -7.10
CA ILE A 46 2.12 -4.51 -6.50
C ILE A 46 1.94 -5.79 -5.67
N SER A 47 2.33 -6.94 -6.24
CA SER A 47 2.11 -8.22 -5.57
C SER A 47 2.88 -8.34 -4.25
N VAL A 48 4.12 -7.88 -4.21
CA VAL A 48 4.93 -7.99 -2.99
C VAL A 48 4.59 -6.90 -1.97
N ALA A 49 4.31 -5.69 -2.43
CA ALA A 49 4.06 -4.57 -1.52
C ALA A 49 2.70 -4.65 -0.84
N GLU A 50 1.70 -5.22 -1.50
CA GLU A 50 0.37 -5.39 -0.88
C GLU A 50 0.41 -6.29 0.34
N ILE A 51 1.32 -7.26 0.38
CA ILE A 51 1.46 -8.17 1.52
C ILE A 51 2.76 -7.95 2.29
N CYS A 52 3.51 -6.93 1.92
CA CYS A 52 4.79 -6.59 2.55
C CYS A 52 5.77 -7.77 2.55
N HIS A 53 5.82 -8.52 1.45
CA HIS A 53 6.67 -9.70 1.30
C HIS A 53 8.14 -9.30 1.34
N ASN A 54 8.94 -9.96 2.18
CA ASN A 54 10.35 -9.64 2.39
C ASN A 54 10.55 -8.17 2.74
N LYS A 55 9.64 -7.59 3.51
CA LYS A 55 9.68 -6.18 3.94
C LYS A 55 9.62 -5.18 2.79
N LYS A 56 9.23 -5.61 1.60
CA LYS A 56 9.03 -4.69 0.48
C LYS A 56 7.69 -3.97 0.63
N HIS A 57 7.69 -2.67 0.39
CA HIS A 57 6.50 -1.85 0.62
C HIS A 57 6.40 -0.73 -0.40
N PHE A 58 5.24 -0.09 -0.44
CA PHE A 58 5.03 1.08 -1.28
C PHE A 58 5.74 2.30 -0.67
N ASN A 59 6.32 3.13 -1.53
CA ASN A 59 6.78 4.44 -1.11
C ASN A 59 5.66 5.48 -1.32
N ILE A 60 5.89 6.71 -0.88
CA ILE A 60 4.88 7.78 -0.98
C ILE A 60 4.50 8.07 -2.43
N GLU A 61 5.48 8.06 -3.33
CA GLU A 61 5.20 8.30 -4.75
C GLU A 61 4.30 7.20 -5.32
N HIS A 62 4.57 5.94 -4.97
CA HIS A 62 3.71 4.83 -5.38
C HIS A 62 2.28 5.06 -4.88
N LEU A 63 2.12 5.41 -3.61
CA LEU A 63 0.80 5.61 -3.02
C LEU A 63 0.04 6.73 -3.70
N TYR A 64 0.72 7.82 -4.03
CA TYR A 64 0.11 8.94 -4.73
C TYR A 64 -0.41 8.53 -6.12
N LYS A 65 0.44 7.83 -6.87
CA LYS A 65 0.05 7.33 -8.20
C LYS A 65 -1.10 6.34 -8.13
N ILE A 66 -1.07 5.46 -7.12
CA ILE A 66 -2.14 4.46 -6.93
C ILE A 66 -3.44 5.15 -6.56
N ALA A 67 -3.39 6.11 -5.63
CA ALA A 67 -4.60 6.86 -5.25
C ALA A 67 -5.21 7.54 -6.46
N ASN A 68 -4.38 8.15 -7.30
CA ASN A 68 -4.85 8.78 -8.53
C ASN A 68 -5.48 7.76 -9.49
N ALA A 69 -4.84 6.61 -9.67
CA ALA A 69 -5.36 5.56 -10.56
C ALA A 69 -6.68 4.99 -10.07
N LEU A 70 -6.86 4.90 -8.76
CA LEU A 70 -8.08 4.38 -8.14
C LEU A 70 -9.13 5.48 -7.92
N ASN A 71 -8.78 6.72 -8.19
CA ASN A 71 -9.64 7.90 -8.01
C ASN A 71 -10.15 8.02 -6.57
N ILE A 72 -9.23 7.94 -5.62
CA ILE A 72 -9.53 8.06 -4.19
C ILE A 72 -8.54 9.02 -3.52
N ASP A 73 -8.87 9.43 -2.30
CA ASP A 73 -7.98 10.20 -1.46
C ASP A 73 -6.86 9.27 -0.95
N ILE A 74 -5.62 9.73 -0.99
CA ILE A 74 -4.48 8.96 -0.50
C ILE A 74 -4.64 8.58 0.97
N CYS A 75 -5.39 9.34 1.74
CA CYS A 75 -5.64 9.04 3.15
C CYS A 75 -6.32 7.70 3.37
N GLU A 76 -7.02 7.17 2.35
CA GLU A 76 -7.63 5.84 2.44
C GLU A 76 -6.62 4.74 2.73
N PHE A 77 -5.37 4.93 2.32
CA PHE A 77 -4.32 3.92 2.56
C PHE A 77 -3.78 3.95 3.99
N PHE A 78 -4.17 4.96 4.76
CA PHE A 78 -3.70 5.13 6.15
C PHE A 78 -4.81 4.84 7.17
N LYS A 79 -5.92 4.26 6.74
CA LYS A 79 -7.02 3.91 7.64
C LYS A 79 -6.61 2.82 8.62
N ASP A 80 -7.16 2.92 9.83
CA ASP A 80 -7.00 1.90 10.88
C ASP A 80 -5.56 1.69 11.31
N ILE A 81 -4.72 2.71 11.15
CA ILE A 81 -3.36 2.67 11.64
C ILE A 81 -3.34 3.29 13.03
N SER A 82 -3.02 2.46 14.02
CA SER A 82 -2.99 2.90 15.41
C SER A 82 -1.69 3.63 15.72
N ILE A 83 -1.82 4.69 16.50
CA ILE A 83 -0.66 5.38 17.05
C ILE A 83 -0.19 4.61 18.28
N LYS A 84 1.10 4.31 18.33
CA LYS A 84 1.69 3.67 19.50
C LYS A 84 1.81 4.68 20.63
N LYS A 85 1.33 4.28 21.80
CA LYS A 85 1.33 5.14 22.99
C LYS A 85 2.28 4.65 24.04
#